data_e30341e8c6bcd7052b84a09d3f3a06dc
#
_entry.id   e30341e8c6bcd7052b84a09d3f3a06dc
#
_cell.length_a   1.000
_cell.length_b   1.000
_cell.length_c   1.000
_cell.angle_alpha   90.00
_cell.angle_beta   90.00
_cell.angle_gamma   90.00
#
_symmetry.space_group_name_H-M   'P 1'
#
loop_
_entity.id
_entity.type
_entity.pdbx_description
1 polymer ?
#
loop_
_entity_poly.entity_id
_entity_poly.type
_entity_poly.pdbx_seq_one_letter_code
_entity_poly.pdbx_strand_id
1 'polypeptide(L)'
;ILMSAWDKKSDLLDPMCGTGTFLIEAAMIARNIAPNLNRLAFAFEKWKDWDNELFETIEESVKSKEIEFEHKLYGFDISSAMIKKAEKNIEISGLGVDIEIVKKDFLTSIKTDNDKLHVLINPPYDKRISADVNQLYKKIGDTLKNNYLYSDVWIITANLEAIKSIGLKSSKKIKLFNANLESRLLNYKIYPGSKKHKD
;
A
#
# COMPACT_ATOMS: atom_id res chain seq x y z
N ILE A 1 -2.31 -4.51 3.26
CA ILE A 1 -2.47 -3.43 4.24
C ILE A 1 -2.71 -4.04 5.63
N LEU A 2 -3.76 -4.80 5.86
CA LEU A 2 -4.07 -5.38 7.18
C LEU A 2 -2.88 -6.13 7.80
N MET A 3 -2.16 -6.91 7.00
CA MET A 3 -0.98 -7.66 7.47
C MET A 3 0.25 -6.78 7.73
N SER A 4 0.28 -5.56 7.21
CA SER A 4 1.34 -4.59 7.49
C SER A 4 1.21 -3.94 8.87
N ALA A 5 0.13 -4.21 9.57
CA ALA A 5 -0.17 -3.66 10.89
C ALA A 5 -0.10 -2.12 10.96
N TRP A 6 -0.51 -1.44 9.89
CA TRP A 6 -0.67 0.00 9.88
C TRP A 6 -1.75 0.40 10.90
N ASP A 7 -1.39 1.25 11.85
CA ASP A 7 -2.25 1.66 12.95
C ASP A 7 -3.22 2.80 12.59
N LYS A 8 -3.14 3.33 11.38
CA LYS A 8 -3.93 4.46 10.86
C LYS A 8 -3.69 5.78 11.63
N LYS A 9 -2.58 5.87 12.38
CA LYS A 9 -2.15 7.05 13.18
C LYS A 9 -0.90 7.69 12.60
N SER A 10 -0.69 7.54 11.32
CA SER A 10 0.39 8.14 10.55
C SER A 10 0.02 8.15 9.08
N ASP A 11 0.65 9.01 8.33
CA ASP A 11 0.57 9.00 6.89
C ASP A 11 1.02 7.65 6.32
N LEU A 12 0.46 7.29 5.16
CA LEU A 12 0.88 6.12 4.40
C LEU A 12 1.37 6.55 3.01
N LEU A 13 2.46 5.94 2.56
CA LEU A 13 3.01 6.13 1.22
C LEU A 13 3.05 4.81 0.45
N ASP A 14 2.48 4.80 -0.75
CA ASP A 14 2.76 3.81 -1.79
C ASP A 14 3.63 4.46 -2.88
N PRO A 15 4.94 4.26 -2.86
CA PRO A 15 5.85 4.97 -3.77
C PRO A 15 5.95 4.37 -5.17
N MET A 16 5.17 3.33 -5.47
CA MET A 16 5.04 2.68 -6.78
C MET A 16 3.58 2.28 -7.01
N CYS A 17 2.67 3.27 -6.84
CA CYS A 17 1.24 3.05 -6.62
C CYS A 17 0.48 2.50 -7.82
N GLY A 18 1.04 2.55 -9.02
CA GLY A 18 0.38 2.07 -10.23
C GLY A 18 -0.99 2.73 -10.42
N THR A 19 -2.06 1.95 -10.30
CA THR A 19 -3.45 2.43 -10.44
C THR A 19 -4.09 2.89 -9.13
N GLY A 20 -3.34 2.99 -8.04
CA GLY A 20 -3.79 3.51 -6.75
C GLY A 20 -4.57 2.52 -5.88
N THR A 21 -4.61 1.25 -6.21
CA THR A 21 -5.42 0.25 -5.50
C THR A 21 -5.10 0.18 -3.99
N PHE A 22 -3.82 0.17 -3.61
CA PHE A 22 -3.45 0.12 -2.19
C PHE A 22 -3.90 1.37 -1.43
N LEU A 23 -3.87 2.53 -2.06
CA LEU A 23 -4.28 3.79 -1.43
C LEU A 23 -5.79 3.85 -1.24
N ILE A 24 -6.57 3.42 -2.23
CA ILE A 24 -8.03 3.34 -2.12
C ILE A 24 -8.43 2.37 -1.00
N GLU A 25 -7.86 1.18 -0.97
CA GLU A 25 -8.11 0.21 0.10
C GLU A 25 -7.65 0.73 1.47
N ALA A 26 -6.53 1.46 1.53
CA ALA A 26 -6.05 2.07 2.77
C ALA A 26 -7.01 3.15 3.28
N ALA A 27 -7.52 4.00 2.40
CA ALA A 27 -8.51 5.02 2.74
C ALA A 27 -9.81 4.39 3.26
N MET A 28 -10.31 3.36 2.59
CA MET A 28 -11.49 2.63 3.03
C MET A 28 -11.30 2.01 4.42
N ILE A 29 -10.14 1.38 4.66
CA ILE A 29 -9.79 0.80 5.97
C ILE A 29 -9.63 1.90 7.03
N ALA A 30 -9.01 3.02 6.71
CA ALA A 30 -8.80 4.14 7.63
C ALA A 30 -10.12 4.77 8.07
N ARG A 31 -11.01 5.00 7.11
CA ARG A 31 -12.33 5.60 7.33
C ARG A 31 -13.40 4.60 7.79
N ASN A 32 -13.05 3.33 7.95
CA ASN A 32 -14.00 2.25 8.28
C ASN A 32 -15.14 2.11 7.27
N ILE A 33 -14.85 2.34 5.99
CA ILE A 33 -15.80 2.16 4.89
C ILE A 33 -15.86 0.68 4.52
N ALA A 34 -17.07 0.13 4.43
CA ALA A 34 -17.26 -1.26 4.04
C ALA A 34 -16.89 -1.50 2.58
N PRO A 35 -16.25 -2.65 2.27
CA PRO A 35 -15.96 -3.00 0.89
C PRO A 35 -17.24 -3.17 0.07
N ASN A 36 -17.18 -2.76 -1.19
CA ASN A 36 -18.29 -2.85 -2.14
C ASN A 36 -19.55 -2.03 -1.80
N LEU A 37 -19.48 -1.07 -0.90
CA LEU A 37 -20.63 -0.23 -0.53
C LEU A 37 -21.28 0.49 -1.73
N ASN A 38 -20.48 0.81 -2.76
CA ASN A 38 -20.94 1.47 -3.98
C ASN A 38 -21.30 0.48 -5.12
N ARG A 39 -21.42 -0.80 -4.82
CA ARG A 39 -21.77 -1.80 -5.82
C ARG A 39 -23.28 -1.76 -6.11
N LEU A 40 -23.65 -1.65 -7.39
CA LEU A 40 -25.05 -1.49 -7.83
C LEU A 40 -25.91 -2.73 -7.58
N ALA A 41 -25.35 -3.93 -7.60
CA ALA A 41 -26.08 -5.17 -7.35
C ALA A 41 -25.15 -6.32 -6.96
N PHE A 42 -25.66 -7.21 -6.14
CA PHE A 42 -24.98 -8.43 -5.75
C PHE A 42 -25.69 -9.67 -6.28
N ALA A 43 -24.95 -10.75 -6.52
CA ALA A 43 -25.52 -11.98 -7.03
C ALA A 43 -26.53 -12.63 -6.06
N PHE A 44 -26.33 -12.46 -4.76
CA PHE A 44 -27.21 -13.00 -3.72
C PHE A 44 -28.58 -12.32 -3.63
N GLU A 45 -28.76 -11.13 -4.20
CA GLU A 45 -30.08 -10.47 -4.32
C GLU A 45 -31.08 -11.28 -5.16
N LYS A 46 -30.59 -12.27 -5.92
CA LYS A 46 -31.42 -13.20 -6.71
C LYS A 46 -31.75 -14.48 -5.96
N TRP A 47 -31.35 -14.64 -4.73
CA TRP A 47 -31.68 -15.81 -3.94
C TRP A 47 -33.14 -15.77 -3.47
N LYS A 48 -33.75 -16.96 -3.31
CA LYS A 48 -35.18 -17.06 -2.98
C LYS A 48 -35.55 -16.50 -1.60
N ASP A 49 -34.60 -16.49 -0.70
CA ASP A 49 -34.70 -16.04 0.70
C ASP A 49 -34.04 -14.67 0.89
N TRP A 50 -33.88 -13.91 -0.20
CA TRP A 50 -33.34 -12.56 -0.14
C TRP A 50 -34.29 -11.63 0.64
N ASP A 51 -33.73 -10.96 1.65
CA ASP A 51 -34.43 -9.96 2.49
C ASP A 51 -33.85 -8.56 2.21
N ASN A 52 -34.55 -7.78 1.44
CA ASN A 52 -34.12 -6.44 1.06
C ASN A 52 -34.15 -5.46 2.23
N GLU A 53 -35.12 -5.56 3.14
CA GLU A 53 -35.25 -4.66 4.31
C GLU A 53 -34.10 -4.89 5.29
N LEU A 54 -33.73 -6.14 5.52
CA LEU A 54 -32.56 -6.50 6.31
C LEU A 54 -31.28 -5.98 5.69
N PHE A 55 -31.13 -6.09 4.36
CA PHE A 55 -29.93 -5.61 3.69
C PHE A 55 -29.79 -4.09 3.77
N GLU A 56 -30.88 -3.34 3.54
CA GLU A 56 -30.90 -1.89 3.68
C GLU A 56 -30.55 -1.46 5.13
N THR A 57 -31.10 -2.14 6.12
CA THR A 57 -30.76 -1.91 7.54
C THR A 57 -29.27 -2.13 7.81
N ILE A 58 -28.68 -3.19 7.25
CA ILE A 58 -27.25 -3.48 7.38
C ILE A 58 -26.43 -2.39 6.68
N GLU A 59 -26.81 -1.97 5.48
CA GLU A 59 -26.12 -0.91 4.74
C GLU A 59 -26.11 0.41 5.51
N GLU A 60 -27.25 0.84 6.05
CA GLU A 60 -27.33 2.05 6.88
C GLU A 60 -26.47 1.94 8.13
N SER A 61 -26.52 0.79 8.81
CA SER A 61 -25.69 0.52 9.98
C SER A 61 -24.20 0.58 9.66
N VAL A 62 -23.80 0.14 8.48
CA VAL A 62 -22.39 0.18 8.04
C VAL A 62 -21.99 1.60 7.68
N LYS A 63 -22.83 2.34 6.95
CA LYS A 63 -22.58 3.75 6.60
C LYS A 63 -22.43 4.63 7.85
N SER A 64 -23.23 4.39 8.89
CA SER A 64 -23.15 5.14 10.14
C SER A 64 -21.86 4.91 10.95
N LYS A 65 -21.05 3.92 10.59
CA LYS A 65 -19.77 3.61 11.24
C LYS A 65 -18.55 4.22 10.54
N GLU A 66 -18.77 4.97 9.48
CA GLU A 66 -17.71 5.71 8.82
C GLU A 66 -17.14 6.77 9.75
N ILE A 67 -15.83 6.92 9.77
CA ILE A 67 -15.09 7.88 10.58
C ILE A 67 -14.23 8.77 9.71
N GLU A 68 -13.88 9.95 10.21
CA GLU A 68 -12.89 10.81 9.58
C GLU A 68 -11.49 10.24 9.73
N PHE A 69 -10.64 10.52 8.75
CA PHE A 69 -9.24 10.14 8.75
C PHE A 69 -8.38 11.41 8.81
N GLU A 70 -7.55 11.54 9.85
CA GLU A 70 -6.79 12.75 10.16
C GLU A 70 -5.44 12.85 9.44
N HIS A 71 -5.04 11.79 8.73
CA HIS A 71 -3.76 11.70 8.04
C HIS A 71 -3.94 11.70 6.52
N LYS A 72 -2.85 11.56 5.77
CA LYS A 72 -2.84 11.53 4.31
C LYS A 72 -2.25 10.23 3.77
N LEU A 73 -2.71 9.88 2.59
CA LEU A 73 -2.25 8.75 1.81
C LEU A 73 -1.58 9.28 0.54
N TYR A 74 -0.30 9.02 0.41
CA TYR A 74 0.49 9.51 -0.72
C TYR A 74 0.79 8.40 -1.70
N GLY A 75 0.66 8.69 -3.00
CA GLY A 75 1.02 7.79 -4.07
C GLY A 75 2.01 8.39 -5.05
N PHE A 76 3.09 7.68 -5.35
CA PHE A 76 4.03 8.07 -6.41
C PHE A 76 4.04 7.02 -7.51
N ASP A 77 4.17 7.46 -8.74
CA ASP A 77 4.52 6.62 -9.89
C ASP A 77 5.29 7.45 -10.91
N ILE A 78 6.23 6.83 -11.61
CA ILE A 78 7.01 7.48 -12.67
C ILE A 78 6.21 7.61 -13.98
N SER A 79 5.18 6.78 -14.14
CA SER A 79 4.37 6.70 -15.35
C SER A 79 3.19 7.67 -15.30
N SER A 80 3.20 8.68 -16.16
CA SER A 80 2.06 9.59 -16.32
C SER A 80 0.75 8.84 -16.68
N ALA A 81 0.85 7.71 -17.37
CA ALA A 81 -0.31 6.90 -17.73
C ALA A 81 -0.90 6.18 -16.50
N MET A 82 -0.07 5.74 -15.56
CA MET A 82 -0.53 5.15 -14.30
C MET A 82 -1.12 6.21 -13.39
N ILE A 83 -0.50 7.37 -13.27
CA ILE A 83 -1.02 8.51 -12.50
C ILE A 83 -2.45 8.87 -12.96
N LYS A 84 -2.66 9.06 -14.26
CA LYS A 84 -4.00 9.36 -14.80
C LYS A 84 -5.05 8.27 -14.48
N LYS A 85 -4.64 6.99 -14.48
CA LYS A 85 -5.53 5.89 -14.10
C LYS A 85 -5.83 5.91 -12.59
N ALA A 86 -4.82 6.18 -11.78
CA ALA A 86 -4.98 6.28 -10.33
C ALA A 86 -5.91 7.45 -9.96
N GLU A 87 -5.69 8.63 -10.53
CA GLU A 87 -6.55 9.81 -10.34
C GLU A 87 -8.02 9.49 -10.67
N LYS A 88 -8.26 8.84 -11.82
CA LYS A 88 -9.61 8.42 -12.20
C LYS A 88 -10.23 7.41 -11.22
N ASN A 89 -9.46 6.43 -10.76
CA ASN A 89 -9.95 5.43 -9.81
C ASN A 89 -10.28 6.08 -8.45
N ILE A 90 -9.45 7.02 -8.00
CA ILE A 90 -9.66 7.78 -6.76
C ILE A 90 -10.89 8.66 -6.87
N GLU A 91 -11.07 9.35 -8.00
CA GLU A 91 -12.27 10.15 -8.27
C GLU A 91 -13.54 9.27 -8.20
N ILE A 92 -13.55 8.11 -8.87
CA ILE A 92 -14.67 7.15 -8.86
C ILE A 92 -14.94 6.63 -7.44
N SER A 93 -13.90 6.44 -6.63
CA SER A 93 -14.05 5.96 -5.25
C SER A 93 -14.60 7.02 -4.28
N GLY A 94 -14.57 8.31 -4.64
CA GLY A 94 -14.95 9.42 -3.77
C GLY A 94 -13.97 9.71 -2.62
N LEU A 95 -12.74 9.12 -2.65
CA LEU A 95 -11.76 9.19 -1.57
C LEU A 95 -10.62 10.20 -1.82
N GLY A 96 -10.81 11.11 -2.76
CA GLY A 96 -9.80 12.10 -3.15
C GLY A 96 -9.41 13.09 -2.04
N VAL A 97 -10.22 13.23 -1.01
CA VAL A 97 -9.88 14.07 0.17
C VAL A 97 -8.71 13.49 0.95
N ASP A 98 -8.61 12.17 1.03
CA ASP A 98 -7.60 11.47 1.83
C ASP A 98 -6.35 11.13 1.03
N ILE A 99 -6.43 11.08 -0.31
CA ILE A 99 -5.40 10.54 -1.19
C ILE A 99 -4.79 11.63 -2.07
N GLU A 100 -3.47 11.73 -2.05
CA GLU A 100 -2.69 12.61 -2.94
C GLU A 100 -1.79 11.78 -3.84
N ILE A 101 -1.93 11.97 -5.16
CA ILE A 101 -1.15 11.26 -6.17
C ILE A 101 -0.21 12.23 -6.86
N VAL A 102 1.07 11.86 -6.98
CA VAL A 102 2.08 12.69 -7.63
C VAL A 102 2.92 11.85 -8.60
N LYS A 103 3.11 12.39 -9.82
CA LYS A 103 4.12 11.83 -10.72
C LYS A 103 5.51 12.11 -10.15
N LYS A 104 6.16 11.10 -9.58
CA LYS A 104 7.46 11.23 -8.91
C LYS A 104 8.25 9.93 -9.00
N ASP A 105 9.55 10.06 -9.20
CA ASP A 105 10.45 8.92 -9.09
C ASP A 105 10.81 8.71 -7.62
N PHE A 106 10.37 7.59 -7.06
CA PHE A 106 10.71 7.23 -5.69
C PHE A 106 12.20 7.12 -5.44
N LEU A 107 12.95 6.62 -6.42
CA LEU A 107 14.38 6.37 -6.27
C LEU A 107 15.21 7.64 -6.06
N THR A 108 14.67 8.79 -6.46
CA THR A 108 15.28 10.12 -6.28
C THR A 108 14.56 10.98 -5.24
N SER A 109 13.51 10.44 -4.62
CA SER A 109 12.70 11.18 -3.66
C SER A 109 13.31 11.18 -2.27
N ILE A 110 12.93 12.17 -1.48
CA ILE A 110 13.41 12.38 -0.11
C ILE A 110 12.19 12.68 0.76
N LYS A 111 12.13 12.04 1.93
CA LYS A 111 11.24 12.41 3.02
C LYS A 111 11.84 13.60 3.77
N THR A 112 11.12 14.69 3.89
CA THR A 112 11.64 15.97 4.38
C THR A 112 11.42 16.22 5.87
N ASP A 113 10.59 15.42 6.51
CA ASP A 113 10.26 15.48 7.93
C ASP A 113 10.78 14.26 8.69
N ASN A 114 10.63 14.28 10.01
CA ASN A 114 10.98 13.16 10.89
C ASN A 114 9.75 12.42 11.44
N ASP A 115 8.58 12.69 10.91
CA ASP A 115 7.36 12.05 11.34
C ASP A 115 7.33 10.57 10.96
N LYS A 116 6.61 9.79 11.71
CA LYS A 116 6.41 8.38 11.41
C LYS A 116 5.65 8.24 10.10
N LEU A 117 6.22 7.46 9.17
CA LEU A 117 5.61 7.15 7.89
C LEU A 117 5.44 5.64 7.74
N HIS A 118 4.25 5.20 7.38
CA HIS A 118 4.02 3.83 6.94
C HIS A 118 4.21 3.74 5.43
N VAL A 119 5.10 2.87 4.97
CA VAL A 119 5.40 2.72 3.54
C VAL A 119 5.03 1.32 3.10
N LEU A 120 4.21 1.21 2.06
CA LEU A 120 3.82 -0.06 1.48
C LEU A 120 4.19 -0.08 0.00
N ILE A 121 5.06 -0.99 -0.40
CA ILE A 121 5.63 -1.05 -1.75
C ILE A 121 5.28 -2.38 -2.42
N ASN A 122 4.76 -2.29 -3.64
CA ASN A 122 4.60 -3.42 -4.55
C ASN A 122 5.44 -3.18 -5.81
N PRO A 123 6.75 -3.47 -5.78
CA PRO A 123 7.63 -3.20 -6.92
C PRO A 123 7.25 -4.06 -8.13
N PRO A 124 7.55 -3.63 -9.35
CA PRO A 124 7.30 -4.44 -10.54
C PRO A 124 8.08 -5.76 -10.49
N TYR A 125 7.43 -6.85 -10.88
CA TYR A 125 8.00 -8.22 -10.85
C TYR A 125 8.59 -8.66 -12.18
N ASP A 126 8.89 -7.78 -13.11
CA ASP A 126 9.24 -8.20 -14.47
C ASP A 126 10.38 -9.23 -14.48
N LYS A 127 10.04 -10.44 -14.95
CA LYS A 127 10.94 -11.59 -14.99
C LYS A 127 11.96 -11.51 -16.15
N ARG A 128 11.82 -10.53 -17.04
CA ARG A 128 12.54 -10.55 -18.32
C ARG A 128 13.96 -10.01 -18.26
N ILE A 129 14.33 -9.28 -17.18
CA ILE A 129 15.67 -8.68 -17.07
C ILE A 129 16.18 -8.83 -15.64
N SER A 130 16.86 -9.94 -15.33
CA SER A 130 17.29 -10.27 -13.96
C SER A 130 18.27 -9.26 -13.35
N ALA A 131 19.19 -8.68 -14.16
CA ALA A 131 20.17 -7.72 -13.68
C ALA A 131 19.54 -6.37 -13.31
N ASP A 132 18.63 -5.87 -14.15
CA ASP A 132 17.94 -4.59 -13.93
C ASP A 132 17.00 -4.65 -12.72
N VAL A 133 16.35 -5.80 -12.51
CA VAL A 133 15.46 -6.00 -11.35
C VAL A 133 16.27 -6.01 -10.06
N ASN A 134 17.39 -6.70 -9.99
CA ASN A 134 18.27 -6.68 -8.82
C ASN A 134 18.80 -5.26 -8.52
N GLN A 135 19.14 -4.49 -9.56
CA GLN A 135 19.56 -3.10 -9.42
C GLN A 135 18.42 -2.21 -8.92
N LEU A 136 17.18 -2.43 -9.39
CA LEU A 136 16.00 -1.73 -8.88
C LEU A 136 15.83 -1.98 -7.37
N TYR A 137 15.86 -3.24 -6.92
CA TYR A 137 15.70 -3.56 -5.51
C TYR A 137 16.81 -3.00 -4.64
N LYS A 138 18.06 -3.00 -5.15
CA LYS A 138 19.17 -2.34 -4.48
C LYS A 138 18.91 -0.83 -4.31
N LYS A 139 18.50 -0.15 -5.40
CA LYS A 139 18.16 1.29 -5.34
C LYS A 139 17.01 1.57 -4.39
N ILE A 140 15.97 0.73 -4.36
CA ILE A 140 14.88 0.84 -3.37
C ILE A 140 15.45 0.80 -1.95
N GLY A 141 16.30 -0.18 -1.63
CA GLY A 141 16.93 -0.30 -0.34
C GLY A 141 17.80 0.90 0.03
N ASP A 142 18.61 1.38 -0.90
CA ASP A 142 19.49 2.55 -0.72
C ASP A 142 18.64 3.83 -0.48
N THR A 143 17.57 4.03 -1.26
CA THR A 143 16.64 5.17 -1.08
C THR A 143 15.97 5.11 0.29
N LEU A 144 15.44 3.96 0.68
CA LEU A 144 14.82 3.79 2.00
C LEU A 144 15.80 4.12 3.12
N LYS A 145 17.00 3.55 3.09
CA LYS A 145 18.03 3.73 4.11
C LYS A 145 18.49 5.18 4.25
N ASN A 146 18.65 5.89 3.14
CA ASN A 146 19.26 7.20 3.14
C ASN A 146 18.22 8.33 3.24
N ASN A 147 17.03 8.15 2.69
CA ASN A 147 16.08 9.22 2.45
C ASN A 147 14.76 9.05 3.21
N TYR A 148 14.46 7.88 3.81
CA TYR A 148 13.18 7.59 4.45
C TYR A 148 13.34 7.14 5.91
N LEU A 149 14.11 7.90 6.68
CA LEU A 149 14.28 7.63 8.12
C LEU A 149 12.94 7.72 8.86
N TYR A 150 12.84 6.99 9.97
CA TYR A 150 11.62 6.88 10.81
C TYR A 150 10.42 6.24 10.11
N SER A 151 10.66 5.45 9.05
CA SER A 151 9.59 4.77 8.31
C SER A 151 9.47 3.31 8.71
N ASP A 152 8.22 2.85 8.75
CA ASP A 152 7.86 1.44 8.85
C ASP A 152 7.52 0.92 7.46
N VAL A 153 8.46 0.24 6.83
CA VAL A 153 8.39 -0.13 5.41
C VAL A 153 7.97 -1.58 5.25
N TRP A 154 7.01 -1.80 4.39
CA TRP A 154 6.57 -3.12 3.98
C TRP A 154 6.68 -3.29 2.47
N ILE A 155 7.32 -4.36 2.04
CA ILE A 155 7.48 -4.68 0.62
C ILE A 155 6.83 -6.03 0.35
N ILE A 156 5.87 -6.04 -0.57
CA ILE A 156 5.32 -7.28 -1.11
C ILE A 156 6.01 -7.61 -2.43
N THR A 157 6.48 -8.83 -2.60
CA THR A 157 7.14 -9.25 -3.83
C THR A 157 7.03 -10.75 -4.06
N ALA A 158 6.88 -11.12 -5.31
CA ALA A 158 7.05 -12.50 -5.79
C ALA A 158 8.48 -12.78 -6.27
N ASN A 159 9.33 -11.77 -6.39
CA ASN A 159 10.73 -11.96 -6.79
C ASN A 159 11.61 -12.22 -5.57
N LEU A 160 11.69 -13.50 -5.18
CA LEU A 160 12.41 -13.94 -3.97
C LEU A 160 13.92 -13.82 -4.08
N GLU A 161 14.47 -13.74 -5.30
CA GLU A 161 15.90 -13.52 -5.51
C GLU A 161 16.24 -12.03 -5.46
N ALA A 162 15.49 -11.19 -6.18
CA ALA A 162 15.75 -9.76 -6.21
C ALA A 162 15.63 -9.10 -4.82
N ILE A 163 14.76 -9.60 -3.95
CA ILE A 163 14.60 -9.06 -2.59
C ILE A 163 15.89 -9.19 -1.76
N LYS A 164 16.79 -10.11 -2.08
CA LYS A 164 18.08 -10.25 -1.42
C LYS A 164 18.99 -9.04 -1.69
N SER A 165 18.76 -8.35 -2.81
CA SER A 165 19.55 -7.18 -3.22
C SER A 165 19.16 -5.90 -2.47
N ILE A 166 18.08 -5.89 -1.69
CA ILE A 166 17.62 -4.69 -0.97
C ILE A 166 18.62 -4.17 0.07
N GLY A 167 19.53 -5.02 0.52
CA GLY A 167 20.61 -4.62 1.43
C GLY A 167 20.17 -4.23 2.85
N LEU A 168 18.92 -4.53 3.23
CA LEU A 168 18.34 -4.28 4.54
C LEU A 168 17.96 -5.59 5.23
N LYS A 169 18.09 -5.66 6.54
CA LYS A 169 17.64 -6.81 7.34
C LYS A 169 16.15 -6.66 7.66
N SER A 170 15.32 -7.58 7.17
CA SER A 170 13.89 -7.57 7.48
C SER A 170 13.64 -7.92 8.95
N SER A 171 12.70 -7.18 9.57
CA SER A 171 12.23 -7.41 10.94
C SER A 171 11.17 -8.53 10.98
N LYS A 172 10.38 -8.66 9.92
CA LYS A 172 9.33 -9.66 9.78
C LYS A 172 9.24 -10.16 8.34
N LYS A 173 8.89 -11.43 8.17
CA LYS A 173 8.66 -12.06 6.86
C LYS A 173 7.38 -12.88 6.94
N ILE A 174 6.45 -12.63 6.03
CA ILE A 174 5.18 -13.35 5.93
C ILE A 174 5.13 -13.99 4.54
N LYS A 175 4.91 -15.28 4.49
CA LYS A 175 4.70 -16.01 3.24
C LYS A 175 3.25 -15.83 2.80
N LEU A 176 3.06 -15.48 1.54
CA LEU A 176 1.77 -15.26 0.91
C LEU A 176 1.71 -16.01 -0.42
N PHE A 177 0.49 -16.21 -0.89
CA PHE A 177 0.23 -16.74 -2.23
C PHE A 177 -0.74 -15.83 -2.95
N ASN A 178 -0.41 -15.45 -4.17
CA ASN A 178 -1.31 -14.82 -5.11
C ASN A 178 -1.62 -15.85 -6.20
N ALA A 179 -2.76 -16.52 -6.06
CA ALA A 179 -3.06 -17.77 -6.77
C ALA A 179 -1.90 -18.78 -6.57
N ASN A 180 -1.24 -19.20 -7.64
CA ASN A 180 -0.11 -20.13 -7.58
C ASN A 180 1.26 -19.47 -7.40
N LEU A 181 1.30 -18.13 -7.29
CA LEU A 181 2.53 -17.37 -7.19
C LEU A 181 2.92 -17.16 -5.72
N GLU A 182 3.98 -17.83 -5.26
CA GLU A 182 4.53 -17.57 -3.93
C GLU A 182 5.08 -16.16 -3.87
N SER A 183 4.68 -15.41 -2.86
CA SER A 183 5.10 -14.04 -2.58
C SER A 183 5.55 -13.91 -1.14
N ARG A 184 6.27 -12.85 -0.84
CA ARG A 184 6.70 -12.48 0.51
C ARG A 184 6.28 -11.05 0.80
N LEU A 185 5.73 -10.85 1.98
CA LEU A 185 5.54 -9.54 2.57
C LEU A 185 6.60 -9.36 3.66
N LEU A 186 7.51 -8.40 3.47
CA LEU A 186 8.68 -8.19 4.32
C LEU A 186 8.60 -6.81 4.98
N ASN A 187 8.90 -6.77 6.27
CA ASN A 187 8.95 -5.53 7.03
C ASN A 187 10.40 -5.06 7.25
N TYR A 188 10.61 -3.77 7.09
CA TYR A 188 11.87 -3.07 7.36
C TYR A 188 11.61 -1.83 8.20
N LYS A 189 12.18 -1.77 9.39
CA LYS A 189 12.17 -0.59 10.26
C LYS A 189 13.36 0.28 9.92
N ILE A 190 13.12 1.48 9.41
CA ILE A 190 14.16 2.42 9.01
C ILE A 190 14.37 3.43 10.13
N TYR A 191 15.57 3.46 10.71
CA TYR A 191 15.95 4.34 11.80
C TYR A 191 17.37 4.88 11.58
N PRO A 192 17.73 6.02 12.18
CA PRO A 192 19.08 6.56 12.10
C PRO A 192 20.12 5.61 12.72
N GLY A 193 21.24 5.41 12.04
CA GLY A 193 22.34 4.57 12.50
C GLY A 193 22.18 3.09 12.17
N SER A 194 23.22 2.31 12.46
CA SER A 194 23.21 0.86 12.30
C SER A 194 22.98 0.18 13.66
N LYS A 195 22.15 -0.86 13.72
CA LYS A 195 22.18 -1.82 14.83
C LYS A 195 23.49 -2.60 14.77
N LYS A 196 24.61 -2.00 15.17
CA LYS A 196 25.73 -2.81 15.62
C LYS A 196 25.31 -3.39 16.97
N HIS A 197 25.16 -4.70 17.07
CA HIS A 197 25.21 -5.38 18.36
C HIS A 197 26.54 -4.98 18.97
N LYS A 198 26.49 -4.31 20.11
CA LYS A 198 27.60 -4.38 21.06
C LYS A 198 27.53 -5.80 21.63
N ASP A 199 28.48 -6.62 21.23
CA ASP A 199 28.82 -7.85 21.95
C ASP A 199 29.21 -7.50 23.37
#